data_f6e8bb874ef57d57833b96c84f1fa5ea
#
_entry.id   f6e8bb874ef57d57833b96c84f1fa5ea
#
_cell.length_a   1.000
_cell.length_b   1.000
_cell.length_c   1.000
_cell.angle_alpha   90.00
_cell.angle_beta   90.00
_cell.angle_gamma   90.00
#
_symmetry.space_group_name_H-M   'P 1'
#
loop_
_entity.id
_entity.type
_entity.pdbx_description
1 polymer ?
#
loop_
_entity_poly.entity_id
_entity_poly.type
_entity_poly.pdbx_seq_one_letter_code
_entity_poly.pdbx_strand_id
1 'polypeptide(L)'
;HMYAELSVNLLKKYLVLANGIPSADTILRVLAKIGPEQLGKAFISYAKSVFGEKIQDGDVVAIDGKTECGSEYCPAAEDGRKHKAVHMVSAWASRLGVCFGQVKTEEKSNEITAIPELLELLDLKGVIVTIDAMGCQKKIAEKITEKKSDYVFSLKGNQERIHDDVREFFTGHELDRRYCERYKIQKYEGELEIGHGRIEKRECFLCTNIKWLEGKDEWPNL
;
A
#
# COMPACT_ATOMS: atom_id res chain seq x y z
N HIS A 1 6.45 26.29 3.67
CA HIS A 1 6.63 27.72 3.38
C HIS A 1 7.60 27.92 2.22
N MET A 2 8.86 27.50 2.34
CA MET A 2 9.90 27.62 1.30
C MET A 2 9.42 27.17 -0.11
N TYR A 3 8.75 26.02 -0.21
CA TYR A 3 8.19 25.55 -1.49
C TYR A 3 7.19 26.57 -2.07
N ALA A 4 6.33 27.16 -1.24
CA ALA A 4 5.35 28.14 -1.69
C ALA A 4 6.01 29.44 -2.18
N GLU A 5 7.09 29.88 -1.55
CA GLU A 5 7.88 31.03 -2.00
C GLU A 5 8.53 30.77 -3.36
N LEU A 6 9.15 29.59 -3.52
CA LEU A 6 9.75 29.18 -4.80
C LEU A 6 8.71 28.99 -5.93
N SER A 7 7.48 28.65 -5.57
CA SER A 7 6.40 28.33 -6.51
C SER A 7 5.35 29.42 -6.61
N VAL A 8 5.62 30.66 -6.16
CA VAL A 8 4.64 31.74 -6.07
C VAL A 8 3.92 32.03 -7.40
N ASN A 9 4.63 31.99 -8.52
CA ASN A 9 4.06 32.22 -9.83
C ASN A 9 3.09 31.10 -10.27
N LEU A 10 3.34 29.89 -9.87
CA LEU A 10 2.44 28.75 -10.08
C LEU A 10 1.20 28.89 -9.19
N LEU A 11 1.40 29.18 -7.90
CA LEU A 11 0.32 29.31 -6.93
C LEU A 11 -0.64 30.46 -7.28
N LYS A 12 -0.15 31.60 -7.79
CA LYS A 12 -0.98 32.71 -8.26
C LYS A 12 -1.95 32.33 -9.37
N LYS A 13 -1.72 31.24 -10.10
CA LYS A 13 -2.68 30.75 -11.12
C LYS A 13 -3.93 30.17 -10.50
N TYR A 14 -3.86 29.70 -9.27
CA TYR A 14 -4.93 28.97 -8.58
C TYR A 14 -5.44 29.67 -7.33
N LEU A 15 -4.64 30.58 -6.74
CA LEU A 15 -4.92 31.21 -5.46
C LEU A 15 -4.80 32.74 -5.57
N VAL A 16 -5.71 33.41 -4.91
CA VAL A 16 -5.62 34.88 -4.71
C VAL A 16 -4.68 35.13 -3.54
N LEU A 17 -3.46 35.58 -3.85
CA LEU A 17 -2.41 35.84 -2.87
C LEU A 17 -2.21 37.35 -2.70
N ALA A 18 -3.28 38.08 -2.35
CA ALA A 18 -3.26 39.54 -2.22
C ALA A 18 -2.22 40.06 -1.21
N ASN A 19 -2.00 39.28 -0.13
CA ASN A 19 -1.06 39.61 0.95
C ASN A 19 0.22 38.74 0.90
N GLY A 20 0.52 38.12 -0.25
CA GLY A 20 1.67 37.21 -0.41
C GLY A 20 1.46 35.82 0.16
N ILE A 21 2.56 35.09 0.31
CA ILE A 21 2.55 33.72 0.89
C ILE A 21 2.39 33.82 2.41
N PRO A 22 1.44 33.10 3.02
CA PRO A 22 1.30 33.06 4.47
C PRO A 22 2.57 32.52 5.16
N SER A 23 2.86 33.02 6.37
CA SER A 23 3.97 32.48 7.16
C SER A 23 3.79 30.98 7.50
N ALA A 24 4.89 30.29 7.79
CA ALA A 24 4.83 28.89 8.23
C ALA A 24 3.88 28.69 9.42
N ASP A 25 3.94 29.58 10.42
CA ASP A 25 3.06 29.53 11.59
C ASP A 25 1.57 29.71 11.22
N THR A 26 1.30 30.55 10.24
CA THR A 26 -0.09 30.74 9.76
C THR A 26 -0.60 29.46 9.10
N ILE A 27 0.23 28.84 8.25
CA ILE A 27 -0.11 27.56 7.61
C ILE A 27 -0.34 26.48 8.67
N LEU A 28 0.57 26.33 9.64
CA LEU A 28 0.43 25.36 10.73
C LEU A 28 -0.84 25.60 11.55
N ARG A 29 -1.17 26.84 11.92
CA ARG A 29 -2.40 27.18 12.64
C ARG A 29 -3.66 26.83 11.85
N VAL A 30 -3.66 27.00 10.56
CA VAL A 30 -4.79 26.64 9.70
C VAL A 30 -4.92 25.13 9.64
N LEU A 31 -3.82 24.40 9.37
CA LEU A 31 -3.83 22.94 9.31
C LEU A 31 -4.28 22.30 10.64
N ALA A 32 -3.86 22.86 11.78
CA ALA A 32 -4.27 22.39 13.10
C ALA A 32 -5.77 22.54 13.37
N LYS A 33 -6.47 23.42 12.63
CA LYS A 33 -7.93 23.63 12.76
C LYS A 33 -8.75 22.78 11.80
N ILE A 34 -8.13 22.19 10.79
CA ILE A 34 -8.82 21.34 9.82
C ILE A 34 -8.98 19.95 10.44
N GLY A 35 -10.21 19.41 10.46
CA GLY A 35 -10.45 18.04 10.91
C GLY A 35 -9.73 17.04 10.02
N PRO A 36 -8.96 16.07 10.58
CA PRO A 36 -8.17 15.10 9.80
C PRO A 36 -9.01 14.30 8.79
N GLU A 37 -10.22 13.89 9.19
CA GLU A 37 -11.13 13.16 8.30
C GLU A 37 -11.59 14.00 7.09
N GLN A 38 -11.87 15.29 7.33
CA GLN A 38 -12.29 16.20 6.27
C GLN A 38 -11.15 16.46 5.28
N LEU A 39 -9.94 16.63 5.80
CA LEU A 39 -8.73 16.77 4.99
C LEU A 39 -8.48 15.49 4.16
N GLY A 40 -8.60 14.33 4.76
CA GLY A 40 -8.46 13.04 4.08
C GLY A 40 -9.46 12.86 2.94
N LYS A 41 -10.74 13.16 3.17
CA LYS A 41 -11.79 13.13 2.14
C LYS A 41 -11.52 14.10 1.00
N ALA A 42 -11.11 15.33 1.32
CA ALA A 42 -10.75 16.35 0.33
C ALA A 42 -9.54 15.89 -0.51
N PHE A 43 -8.52 15.32 0.13
CA PHE A 43 -7.35 14.78 -0.55
C PHE A 43 -7.71 13.63 -1.51
N ILE A 44 -8.52 12.67 -1.08
CA ILE A 44 -8.97 11.55 -1.93
C ILE A 44 -9.80 12.08 -3.10
N SER A 45 -10.70 13.04 -2.86
CA SER A 45 -11.49 13.68 -3.93
C SER A 45 -10.59 14.38 -4.95
N TYR A 46 -9.59 15.11 -4.48
CA TYR A 46 -8.58 15.76 -5.34
C TYR A 46 -7.78 14.71 -6.13
N ALA A 47 -7.27 13.68 -5.47
CA ALA A 47 -6.51 12.62 -6.13
C ALA A 47 -7.35 11.93 -7.23
N LYS A 48 -8.63 11.65 -6.97
CA LYS A 48 -9.56 11.12 -7.97
C LYS A 48 -9.74 12.06 -9.16
N SER A 49 -9.91 13.35 -8.92
CA SER A 49 -10.14 14.33 -10.00
C SER A 49 -8.91 14.52 -10.90
N VAL A 50 -7.70 14.41 -10.34
CA VAL A 50 -6.45 14.67 -11.09
C VAL A 50 -5.88 13.40 -11.72
N PHE A 51 -6.02 12.27 -11.05
CA PHE A 51 -5.37 11.01 -11.40
C PHE A 51 -6.33 9.88 -11.77
N GLY A 52 -7.63 9.99 -11.44
CA GLY A 52 -8.59 8.91 -11.64
C GLY A 52 -8.66 8.42 -13.10
N GLU A 53 -8.73 9.34 -14.05
CA GLU A 53 -8.74 9.01 -15.48
C GLU A 53 -7.38 8.52 -16.01
N LYS A 54 -6.30 8.67 -15.23
CA LYS A 54 -4.95 8.23 -15.61
C LYS A 54 -4.63 6.82 -15.15
N ILE A 55 -5.46 6.24 -14.28
CA ILE A 55 -5.34 4.84 -13.89
C ILE A 55 -5.79 3.96 -15.06
N GLN A 56 -5.00 2.94 -15.34
CA GLN A 56 -5.20 2.00 -16.43
C GLN A 56 -5.37 0.59 -15.88
N ASP A 57 -6.05 -0.26 -16.65
CA ASP A 57 -6.15 -1.68 -16.32
C ASP A 57 -4.75 -2.30 -16.20
N GLY A 58 -4.51 -3.03 -15.12
CA GLY A 58 -3.21 -3.62 -14.79
C GLY A 58 -2.25 -2.70 -14.04
N ASP A 59 -2.62 -1.45 -13.74
CA ASP A 59 -1.81 -0.60 -12.87
C ASP A 59 -1.71 -1.19 -11.45
N VAL A 60 -0.54 -1.02 -10.83
CA VAL A 60 -0.30 -1.51 -9.47
C VAL A 60 -0.56 -0.43 -8.45
N VAL A 61 -1.41 -0.76 -7.49
CA VAL A 61 -1.66 0.04 -6.27
C VAL A 61 -1.14 -0.72 -5.06
N ALA A 62 -0.04 -0.24 -4.50
CA ALA A 62 0.57 -0.83 -3.31
C ALA A 62 -0.08 -0.25 -2.05
N ILE A 63 -0.55 -1.13 -1.16
CA ILE A 63 -1.07 -0.74 0.16
C ILE A 63 -0.05 -1.14 1.22
N ASP A 64 0.38 -0.16 2.01
CA ASP A 64 1.39 -0.34 3.04
C ASP A 64 1.07 0.51 4.27
N GLY A 65 1.39 -0.03 5.44
CA GLY A 65 1.25 0.64 6.72
C GLY A 65 2.58 1.21 7.20
N LYS A 66 2.58 2.49 7.60
CA LYS A 66 3.78 3.16 8.08
C LYS A 66 3.52 3.94 9.37
N THR A 67 4.40 3.74 10.34
CA THR A 67 4.43 4.57 11.55
C THR A 67 5.24 5.82 11.27
N GLU A 68 4.63 6.99 11.48
CA GLU A 68 5.30 8.28 11.29
C GLU A 68 6.27 8.53 12.44
N CYS A 69 7.57 8.54 12.12
CA CYS A 69 8.64 8.79 13.08
C CYS A 69 8.50 10.20 13.70
N GLY A 70 8.65 10.29 15.02
CA GLY A 70 8.55 11.55 15.75
C GLY A 70 7.13 12.06 16.00
N SER A 71 6.10 11.35 15.55
CA SER A 71 4.70 11.70 15.83
C SER A 71 4.28 11.42 17.28
N GLU A 72 5.10 10.71 18.05
CA GLU A 72 4.90 10.47 19.50
C GLU A 72 5.13 11.71 20.36
N TYR A 73 5.82 12.71 19.80
CA TYR A 73 6.23 13.90 20.51
C TYR A 73 5.25 15.06 20.22
N CYS A 74 4.38 15.37 21.17
CA CYS A 74 3.61 16.60 21.15
C CYS A 74 4.03 17.47 22.33
N PRO A 75 4.82 18.56 22.10
CA PRO A 75 5.25 19.44 23.19
C PRO A 75 4.10 20.23 23.83
N ALA A 76 2.92 20.21 23.23
CA ALA A 76 1.76 20.98 23.66
C ALA A 76 0.73 20.21 24.49
N ALA A 77 1.00 18.96 24.84
CA ALA A 77 0.13 18.26 25.79
C ALA A 77 0.38 18.78 27.19
N GLU A 78 -0.50 19.63 27.69
CA GLU A 78 -0.47 20.21 29.04
C GLU A 78 -0.47 19.13 30.15
N ASP A 79 -0.79 17.88 29.83
CA ASP A 79 -0.90 16.73 30.73
C ASP A 79 0.35 15.84 30.80
N GLY A 80 1.40 16.14 30.04
CA GLY A 80 2.64 15.37 30.02
C GLY A 80 2.53 13.93 29.48
N ARG A 81 1.39 13.56 28.88
CA ARG A 81 1.18 12.22 28.34
C ARG A 81 1.91 12.06 27.00
N LYS A 82 2.63 10.96 26.85
CA LYS A 82 3.17 10.55 25.53
C LYS A 82 2.00 10.13 24.65
N HIS A 83 1.81 10.82 23.55
CA HIS A 83 0.89 10.36 22.52
C HIS A 83 1.47 9.13 21.80
N LYS A 84 0.63 8.18 21.44
CA LYS A 84 1.06 7.05 20.59
C LYS A 84 1.46 7.59 19.22
N ALA A 85 2.47 6.97 18.60
CA ALA A 85 2.87 7.30 17.24
C ALA A 85 1.70 7.17 16.27
N VAL A 86 1.62 8.09 15.33
CA VAL A 86 0.61 8.04 14.26
C VAL A 86 0.99 6.93 13.28
N HIS A 87 0.09 5.97 13.12
CA HIS A 87 0.24 4.93 12.11
C HIS A 87 -0.75 5.17 10.97
N MET A 88 -0.24 5.14 9.73
CA MET A 88 -1.01 5.42 8.52
C MET A 88 -0.97 4.21 7.59
N VAL A 89 -2.11 3.86 7.01
CA VAL A 89 -2.19 2.92 5.89
C VAL A 89 -2.43 3.75 4.63
N SER A 90 -1.59 3.57 3.63
CA SER A 90 -1.58 4.37 2.41
C SER A 90 -1.70 3.48 1.17
N ALA A 91 -2.40 3.98 0.15
CA ALA A 91 -2.48 3.37 -1.17
C ALA A 91 -1.62 4.18 -2.16
N TRP A 92 -0.60 3.56 -2.70
CA TRP A 92 0.36 4.15 -3.61
C TRP A 92 0.18 3.66 -5.03
N ALA A 93 -0.18 4.55 -5.95
CA ALA A 93 -0.25 4.23 -7.38
C ALA A 93 1.15 4.23 -7.97
N SER A 94 1.74 3.04 -8.17
CA SER A 94 3.16 2.85 -8.47
C SER A 94 3.59 3.53 -9.76
N ARG A 95 2.81 3.40 -10.85
CA ARG A 95 3.13 4.02 -12.14
C ARG A 95 3.03 5.55 -12.11
N LEU A 96 2.08 6.08 -11.39
CA LEU A 96 1.85 7.53 -11.30
C LEU A 96 2.76 8.20 -10.26
N GLY A 97 3.35 7.43 -9.34
CA GLY A 97 4.20 7.95 -8.28
C GLY A 97 3.45 8.83 -7.27
N VAL A 98 2.17 8.51 -6.99
CA VAL A 98 1.32 9.32 -6.11
C VAL A 98 0.60 8.49 -5.07
N CYS A 99 0.38 9.07 -3.90
CA CYS A 99 -0.53 8.51 -2.91
C CYS A 99 -1.97 8.78 -3.35
N PHE A 100 -2.77 7.70 -3.45
CA PHE A 100 -4.16 7.75 -3.92
C PHE A 100 -5.15 7.96 -2.78
N GLY A 101 -4.75 7.57 -1.59
CA GLY A 101 -5.52 7.73 -0.37
C GLY A 101 -4.77 7.18 0.83
N GLN A 102 -5.21 7.59 2.01
CA GLN A 102 -4.63 7.13 3.25
C GLN A 102 -5.67 7.17 4.37
N VAL A 103 -5.52 6.27 5.33
CA VAL A 103 -6.34 6.18 6.53
C VAL A 103 -5.42 6.08 7.75
N LYS A 104 -5.73 6.84 8.80
CA LYS A 104 -5.05 6.73 10.08
C LYS A 104 -5.56 5.52 10.84
N THR A 105 -4.65 4.76 11.45
CA THR A 105 -5.00 3.74 12.45
C THR A 105 -4.52 4.16 13.83
N GLU A 106 -5.14 3.64 14.87
CA GLU A 106 -4.70 3.93 16.23
C GLU A 106 -3.43 3.15 16.60
N GLU A 107 -3.24 1.97 16.03
CA GLU A 107 -2.10 1.08 16.28
C GLU A 107 -1.76 0.28 15.02
N LYS A 108 -0.50 -0.17 14.93
CA LYS A 108 -0.04 -1.03 13.82
C LYS A 108 -0.85 -2.33 13.71
N SER A 109 -1.32 -2.88 14.82
CA SER A 109 -2.18 -4.07 14.85
C SER A 109 -3.54 -3.87 14.16
N ASN A 110 -3.94 -2.62 13.91
CA ASN A 110 -5.22 -2.27 13.30
C ASN A 110 -5.13 -2.09 11.77
N GLU A 111 -4.00 -2.40 11.14
CA GLU A 111 -3.87 -2.34 9.67
C GLU A 111 -4.93 -3.22 8.98
N ILE A 112 -5.17 -4.43 9.52
CA ILE A 112 -6.16 -5.37 8.98
C ILE A 112 -7.57 -4.76 8.92
N THR A 113 -7.90 -3.87 9.85
CA THR A 113 -9.21 -3.17 9.87
C THR A 113 -9.20 -1.90 9.02
N ALA A 114 -8.07 -1.21 8.92
CA ALA A 114 -7.95 0.01 8.15
C ALA A 114 -7.85 -0.22 6.63
N ILE A 115 -7.27 -1.35 6.20
CA ILE A 115 -7.17 -1.69 4.77
C ILE A 115 -8.56 -1.76 4.11
N PRO A 116 -9.57 -2.47 4.64
CA PRO A 116 -10.93 -2.44 4.09
C PRO A 116 -11.55 -1.05 4.01
N GLU A 117 -11.33 -0.21 5.03
CA GLU A 117 -11.80 1.18 5.03
C GLU A 117 -11.17 1.99 3.91
N LEU A 118 -9.84 1.87 3.73
CA LEU A 118 -9.12 2.52 2.65
C LEU A 118 -9.62 2.04 1.28
N LEU A 119 -9.79 0.73 1.10
CA LEU A 119 -10.30 0.15 -0.12
C LEU A 119 -11.69 0.70 -0.49
N GLU A 120 -12.57 0.94 0.50
CA GLU A 120 -13.89 1.53 0.24
C GLU A 120 -13.82 2.92 -0.37
N LEU A 121 -12.87 3.72 0.05
CA LEU A 121 -12.73 5.10 -0.39
C LEU A 121 -12.18 5.22 -1.83
N LEU A 122 -11.56 4.14 -2.34
CA LEU A 122 -10.85 4.15 -3.62
C LEU A 122 -11.67 3.51 -4.74
N ASP A 123 -11.52 4.05 -5.94
CA ASP A 123 -11.94 3.41 -7.17
C ASP A 123 -10.76 2.61 -7.74
N LEU A 124 -10.87 1.28 -7.67
CA LEU A 124 -9.76 0.36 -7.95
C LEU A 124 -10.07 -0.57 -9.13
N LYS A 125 -11.14 -0.30 -9.89
CA LYS A 125 -11.52 -1.18 -11.00
C LYS A 125 -10.37 -1.39 -11.98
N GLY A 126 -10.04 -2.65 -12.25
CA GLY A 126 -9.03 -3.07 -13.23
C GLY A 126 -7.58 -2.97 -12.74
N VAL A 127 -7.34 -2.51 -11.50
CA VAL A 127 -5.97 -2.44 -10.96
C VAL A 127 -5.56 -3.72 -10.24
N ILE A 128 -4.26 -3.87 -10.02
CA ILE A 128 -3.67 -4.93 -9.20
C ILE A 128 -3.29 -4.34 -7.85
N VAL A 129 -3.95 -4.78 -6.78
CA VAL A 129 -3.65 -4.34 -5.42
C VAL A 129 -2.57 -5.24 -4.82
N THR A 130 -1.47 -4.66 -4.36
CA THR A 130 -0.41 -5.40 -3.67
C THR A 130 -0.40 -5.06 -2.19
N ILE A 131 -0.34 -6.07 -1.34
CA ILE A 131 -0.31 -5.91 0.12
C ILE A 131 0.71 -6.86 0.71
N ASP A 132 1.35 -6.43 1.81
CA ASP A 132 2.28 -7.27 2.56
C ASP A 132 1.58 -8.45 3.28
N ALA A 133 2.36 -9.26 3.98
CA ALA A 133 1.82 -10.46 4.63
C ALA A 133 0.80 -10.17 5.73
N MET A 134 0.82 -9.02 6.37
CA MET A 134 -0.17 -8.69 7.40
C MET A 134 -1.56 -8.53 6.78
N GLY A 135 -1.65 -7.94 5.60
CA GLY A 135 -2.88 -7.79 4.82
C GLY A 135 -3.28 -9.02 4.00
N CYS A 136 -2.52 -10.12 4.05
CA CYS A 136 -2.90 -11.40 3.42
C CYS A 136 -4.05 -12.05 4.20
N GLN A 137 -5.28 -11.57 3.95
CA GLN A 137 -6.52 -11.98 4.62
C GLN A 137 -7.62 -12.23 3.59
N LYS A 138 -8.40 -13.32 3.76
CA LYS A 138 -9.50 -13.69 2.85
C LYS A 138 -10.51 -12.55 2.66
N LYS A 139 -10.92 -11.90 3.76
CA LYS A 139 -11.85 -10.76 3.73
C LYS A 139 -11.31 -9.56 2.94
N ILE A 140 -10.00 -9.35 2.94
CA ILE A 140 -9.37 -8.29 2.14
C ILE A 140 -9.38 -8.69 0.66
N ALA A 141 -9.09 -9.95 0.34
CA ALA A 141 -9.19 -10.47 -1.02
C ALA A 141 -10.62 -10.36 -1.57
N GLU A 142 -11.64 -10.73 -0.77
CA GLU A 142 -13.05 -10.56 -1.11
C GLU A 142 -13.36 -9.09 -1.45
N LYS A 143 -12.91 -8.18 -0.61
CA LYS A 143 -13.14 -6.74 -0.80
C LYS A 143 -12.51 -6.19 -2.07
N ILE A 144 -11.30 -6.64 -2.40
CA ILE A 144 -10.61 -6.24 -3.63
C ILE A 144 -11.35 -6.76 -4.86
N THR A 145 -11.76 -8.04 -4.84
CA THR A 145 -12.47 -8.66 -5.96
C THR A 145 -13.88 -8.10 -6.17
N GLU A 146 -14.60 -7.74 -5.09
CA GLU A 146 -15.87 -7.00 -5.17
C GLU A 146 -15.71 -5.68 -5.94
N LYS A 147 -14.54 -5.02 -5.83
CA LYS A 147 -14.21 -3.80 -6.58
C LYS A 147 -13.74 -4.05 -8.00
N LYS A 148 -13.78 -5.31 -8.47
CA LYS A 148 -13.33 -5.72 -9.80
C LYS A 148 -11.84 -5.43 -10.03
N SER A 149 -11.03 -5.70 -9.00
CA SER A 149 -9.58 -5.59 -8.98
C SER A 149 -8.97 -6.95 -8.73
N ASP A 150 -7.72 -7.11 -9.16
CA ASP A 150 -6.89 -8.26 -8.83
C ASP A 150 -6.00 -7.97 -7.63
N TYR A 151 -5.41 -9.01 -7.03
CA TYR A 151 -4.52 -8.85 -5.89
C TYR A 151 -3.27 -9.70 -5.99
N VAL A 152 -2.20 -9.21 -5.36
CA VAL A 152 -0.96 -9.94 -5.09
C VAL A 152 -0.60 -9.76 -3.63
N PHE A 153 -0.63 -10.85 -2.86
CA PHE A 153 -0.33 -10.85 -1.45
C PHE A 153 0.98 -11.56 -1.15
N SER A 154 1.75 -11.02 -0.21
CA SER A 154 2.86 -11.76 0.39
C SER A 154 2.31 -12.82 1.34
N LEU A 155 2.60 -14.08 1.08
CA LEU A 155 2.19 -15.19 1.92
C LEU A 155 3.28 -15.51 2.95
N LYS A 156 2.92 -15.57 4.23
CA LYS A 156 3.81 -15.91 5.34
C LYS A 156 3.07 -16.79 6.36
N GLY A 157 3.72 -17.09 7.49
CA GLY A 157 3.18 -17.94 8.53
C GLY A 157 1.88 -17.48 9.21
N ASN A 158 1.38 -16.25 8.95
CA ASN A 158 0.06 -15.81 9.38
C ASN A 158 -1.09 -16.54 8.64
N GLN A 159 -0.79 -17.19 7.52
CA GLN A 159 -1.65 -18.09 6.78
C GLN A 159 -0.97 -19.47 6.72
N GLU A 160 -0.76 -20.08 7.88
CA GLU A 160 0.11 -21.24 8.12
C GLU A 160 -0.16 -22.37 7.13
N ARG A 161 -1.41 -22.83 7.00
CA ARG A 161 -1.78 -23.96 6.14
C ARG A 161 -1.37 -23.74 4.68
N ILE A 162 -1.82 -22.65 4.09
CA ILE A 162 -1.52 -22.34 2.68
C ILE A 162 -0.02 -22.07 2.48
N HIS A 163 0.62 -21.45 3.46
CA HIS A 163 2.06 -21.17 3.42
C HIS A 163 2.87 -22.47 3.43
N ASP A 164 2.49 -23.42 4.25
CA ASP A 164 3.18 -24.72 4.35
C ASP A 164 2.94 -25.56 3.09
N ASP A 165 1.72 -25.58 2.55
CA ASP A 165 1.41 -26.24 1.28
C ASP A 165 2.28 -25.67 0.14
N VAL A 166 2.37 -24.35 0.03
CA VAL A 166 3.21 -23.68 -0.99
C VAL A 166 4.68 -23.97 -0.77
N ARG A 167 5.14 -23.92 0.48
CA ARG A 167 6.53 -24.24 0.80
C ARG A 167 6.87 -25.68 0.49
N GLU A 168 6.03 -26.63 0.86
CA GLU A 168 6.23 -28.05 0.55
C GLU A 168 6.26 -28.29 -0.96
N PHE A 169 5.35 -27.67 -1.70
CA PHE A 169 5.30 -27.78 -3.16
C PHE A 169 6.60 -27.36 -3.83
N PHE A 170 7.22 -26.27 -3.39
CA PHE A 170 8.45 -25.74 -4.00
C PHE A 170 9.74 -26.31 -3.37
N THR A 171 9.72 -26.91 -2.18
CA THR A 171 10.92 -27.44 -1.49
C THR A 171 10.92 -28.93 -1.30
N GLY A 172 9.74 -29.57 -1.26
CA GLY A 172 9.58 -31.01 -0.99
C GLY A 172 9.94 -31.92 -2.17
N HIS A 173 10.09 -31.35 -3.36
CA HIS A 173 10.45 -32.06 -4.59
C HIS A 173 11.66 -31.45 -5.26
N GLU A 174 12.49 -32.26 -5.91
CA GLU A 174 13.45 -31.72 -6.86
C GLU A 174 12.66 -31.07 -7.99
N LEU A 175 12.90 -29.76 -8.22
CA LEU A 175 12.29 -29.01 -9.32
C LEU A 175 12.95 -29.41 -10.64
N ASP A 176 12.89 -30.72 -10.94
CA ASP A 176 13.40 -31.25 -12.20
C ASP A 176 12.53 -30.78 -13.39
N ARG A 177 13.04 -31.01 -14.58
CA ARG A 177 12.37 -30.60 -15.82
C ARG A 177 10.95 -31.18 -15.93
N ARG A 178 10.75 -32.45 -15.57
CA ARG A 178 9.44 -33.14 -15.68
C ARG A 178 8.43 -32.56 -14.72
N TYR A 179 8.87 -32.26 -13.49
CA TYR A 179 8.03 -31.62 -12.48
C TYR A 179 7.62 -30.20 -12.92
N CYS A 180 8.59 -29.43 -13.41
CA CYS A 180 8.31 -28.07 -13.91
C CYS A 180 7.36 -28.08 -15.12
N GLU A 181 7.53 -29.01 -16.07
CA GLU A 181 6.62 -29.14 -17.22
C GLU A 181 5.20 -29.56 -16.77
N ARG A 182 5.09 -30.51 -15.85
CA ARG A 182 3.80 -31.00 -15.33
C ARG A 182 2.99 -29.90 -14.67
N TYR A 183 3.62 -29.08 -13.83
CA TYR A 183 2.95 -28.02 -13.07
C TYR A 183 3.06 -26.65 -13.72
N LYS A 184 3.65 -26.54 -14.91
CA LYS A 184 3.88 -25.28 -15.62
C LYS A 184 4.67 -24.27 -14.78
N ILE A 185 5.72 -24.74 -14.10
CA ILE A 185 6.58 -23.88 -13.30
C ILE A 185 7.59 -23.21 -14.21
N GLN A 186 7.68 -21.89 -14.10
CA GLN A 186 8.70 -21.06 -14.75
C GLN A 186 9.71 -20.63 -13.70
N LYS A 187 10.99 -20.75 -14.00
CA LYS A 187 12.08 -20.27 -13.16
C LYS A 187 12.64 -18.97 -13.74
N TYR A 188 12.83 -18.00 -12.88
CA TYR A 188 13.55 -16.77 -13.17
C TYR A 188 14.75 -16.66 -12.23
N GLU A 189 15.92 -16.38 -12.77
CA GLU A 189 17.15 -16.11 -12.02
C GLU A 189 17.51 -14.63 -12.18
N GLY A 190 17.57 -13.92 -11.06
CA GLY A 190 18.04 -12.54 -11.02
C GLY A 190 19.55 -12.45 -11.19
N GLU A 191 20.00 -11.29 -11.57
CA GLU A 191 21.44 -10.97 -11.57
C GLU A 191 21.98 -10.88 -10.15
N LEU A 192 23.30 -10.93 -10.01
CA LEU A 192 23.99 -10.71 -8.73
C LEU A 192 23.86 -9.25 -8.35
N GLU A 193 23.18 -8.99 -7.24
CA GLU A 193 23.04 -7.66 -6.65
C GLU A 193 24.05 -7.48 -5.51
N ILE A 194 24.80 -6.39 -5.56
CA ILE A 194 25.76 -6.02 -4.49
C ILE A 194 25.23 -4.75 -3.81
N GLY A 195 24.84 -4.86 -2.55
CA GLY A 195 24.33 -3.73 -1.78
C GLY A 195 24.39 -3.97 -0.27
N HIS A 196 24.52 -2.91 0.50
CA HIS A 196 24.51 -2.96 1.98
C HIS A 196 25.45 -4.01 2.60
N GLY A 197 26.62 -4.26 1.96
CA GLY A 197 27.60 -5.24 2.42
C GLY A 197 27.20 -6.70 2.19
N ARG A 198 26.22 -6.97 1.32
CA ARG A 198 25.79 -8.32 0.95
C ARG A 198 25.86 -8.52 -0.54
N ILE A 199 26.08 -9.78 -0.93
CA ILE A 199 25.93 -10.26 -2.31
C ILE A 199 24.71 -11.14 -2.32
N GLU A 200 23.70 -10.77 -3.11
CA GLU A 200 22.42 -11.50 -3.19
C GLU A 200 22.19 -11.98 -4.62
N LYS A 201 21.82 -13.24 -4.77
CA LYS A 201 21.25 -13.81 -5.97
C LYS A 201 19.85 -14.27 -5.65
N ARG A 202 18.86 -13.79 -6.40
CA ARG A 202 17.46 -14.14 -6.18
C ARG A 202 17.00 -15.10 -7.28
N GLU A 203 16.33 -16.14 -6.86
CA GLU A 203 15.63 -17.07 -7.75
C GLU A 203 14.14 -16.98 -7.44
N CYS A 204 13.32 -16.86 -8.47
CA CYS A 204 11.86 -16.83 -8.35
C CYS A 204 11.27 -17.98 -9.17
N PHE A 205 10.26 -18.61 -8.63
CA PHE A 205 9.50 -19.65 -9.31
C PHE A 205 8.05 -19.20 -9.43
N LEU A 206 7.50 -19.29 -10.65
CA LEU A 206 6.10 -18.98 -10.94
C LEU A 206 5.38 -20.28 -11.32
N CYS A 207 4.33 -20.61 -10.60
CA CYS A 207 3.45 -21.72 -10.92
C CYS A 207 2.03 -21.19 -11.18
N THR A 208 1.53 -21.37 -12.41
CA THR A 208 0.17 -20.95 -12.78
C THR A 208 -0.87 -22.06 -12.62
N ASN A 209 -0.42 -23.31 -12.40
CA ASN A 209 -1.31 -24.45 -12.16
C ASN A 209 -1.45 -24.71 -10.66
N ILE A 210 -2.42 -24.06 -10.03
CA ILE A 210 -2.66 -24.17 -8.58
C ILE A 210 -3.66 -25.27 -8.18
N LYS A 211 -3.92 -26.24 -9.07
CA LYS A 211 -4.86 -27.36 -8.76
C LYS A 211 -4.45 -28.20 -7.57
N TRP A 212 -3.15 -28.23 -7.27
CA TRP A 212 -2.54 -28.91 -6.14
C TRP A 212 -2.76 -28.20 -4.80
N LEU A 213 -3.04 -26.90 -4.82
CA LEU A 213 -3.16 -26.10 -3.61
C LEU A 213 -4.50 -26.38 -2.91
N GLU A 214 -4.43 -26.93 -1.70
CA GLU A 214 -5.60 -27.09 -0.86
C GLU A 214 -6.09 -25.76 -0.31
N GLY A 215 -7.41 -25.59 -0.22
CA GLY A 215 -8.01 -24.34 0.28
C GLY A 215 -7.97 -23.15 -0.68
N LYS A 216 -7.52 -23.32 -1.93
CA LYS A 216 -7.57 -22.25 -2.96
C LYS A 216 -8.97 -21.68 -3.16
N ASP A 217 -10.00 -22.54 -3.07
CA ASP A 217 -11.41 -22.14 -3.25
C ASP A 217 -11.93 -21.21 -2.14
N GLU A 218 -11.17 -21.07 -1.06
CA GLU A 218 -11.46 -20.11 0.02
C GLU A 218 -10.94 -18.70 -0.28
N TRP A 219 -10.21 -18.55 -1.40
CA TRP A 219 -9.64 -17.28 -1.84
C TRP A 219 -10.27 -16.88 -3.17
N PRO A 220 -10.97 -15.76 -3.24
CA PRO A 220 -11.63 -15.34 -4.47
C PRO A 220 -10.61 -15.03 -5.57
N ASN A 221 -10.85 -15.58 -6.76
CA ASN A 221 -10.01 -15.37 -7.97
C ASN A 221 -8.54 -15.82 -7.84
N LEU A 222 -8.24 -16.77 -6.94
CA LEU A 222 -6.90 -17.34 -6.84
C LEU A 222 -6.66 -18.35 -7.98
#